data_8f634f3ea82448ce6568f75de294ebe4
#
_entry.id   8f634f3ea82448ce6568f75de294ebe4
#
_cell.length_a   1.000
_cell.length_b   1.000
_cell.length_c   1.000
_cell.angle_alpha   90.00
_cell.angle_beta   90.00
_cell.angle_gamma   90.00
#
_symmetry.space_group_name_H-M   'P 1'
#
loop_
_entity.id
_entity.type
_entity.pdbx_description
1 polymer ?
#
loop_
_entity_poly.entity_id
_entity_poly.type
_entity_poly.pdbx_seq_one_letter_code
_entity_poly.pdbx_strand_id
1 'polypeptide(L)'
;MRKPCLKLRIACLSLFLSSFSIYGQNLPSLGDRISGTVSLGQEFNMGQQFLAQVRRSAPTIPDALLMNYLENVTYKLASRSQLQDHRLSFVIIDSEDLNAFAAPGGIIGVNTGLFLNARTEAEFASVMAHEIAHVSQRHFARGVDEAQS
;
A
#
# COMPACT_ATOMS: atom_id res chain seq x y z
N MET A 1 -55.03 -39.63 49.54
CA MET A 1 -54.70 -38.97 48.22
C MET A 1 -53.31 -38.39 48.32
N ARG A 2 -52.29 -39.03 47.77
CA ARG A 2 -50.88 -38.64 47.85
C ARG A 2 -50.42 -38.24 46.45
N LYS A 3 -49.97 -36.99 46.28
CA LYS A 3 -49.43 -36.46 45.00
C LYS A 3 -47.99 -36.96 44.81
N PRO A 4 -47.55 -37.43 43.65
CA PRO A 4 -46.18 -37.82 43.41
C PRO A 4 -45.28 -36.60 43.17
N CYS A 5 -44.11 -36.62 43.86
CA CYS A 5 -43.00 -35.67 43.66
C CYS A 5 -42.38 -35.85 42.28
N LEU A 6 -42.43 -34.79 41.50
CA LEU A 6 -41.73 -34.69 40.23
C LEU A 6 -40.24 -34.46 40.49
N LYS A 7 -39.42 -35.47 40.32
CA LYS A 7 -37.95 -35.34 40.38
C LYS A 7 -37.45 -34.69 39.12
N LEU A 8 -37.11 -33.42 39.23
CA LEU A 8 -36.45 -32.66 38.18
C LEU A 8 -35.05 -33.20 37.97
N ARG A 9 -34.83 -33.94 36.89
CA ARG A 9 -33.50 -34.37 36.44
C ARG A 9 -32.85 -33.19 35.75
N ILE A 10 -31.93 -32.51 36.43
CA ILE A 10 -31.03 -31.53 35.80
C ILE A 10 -29.99 -32.33 35.03
N ALA A 11 -30.17 -32.40 33.72
CA ALA A 11 -29.15 -32.90 32.81
C ALA A 11 -28.08 -31.80 32.68
N CYS A 12 -26.91 -32.02 33.27
CA CYS A 12 -25.71 -31.22 33.00
C CYS A 12 -25.32 -31.39 31.53
N LEU A 13 -25.70 -30.44 30.69
CA LEU A 13 -25.20 -30.29 29.35
C LEU A 13 -23.81 -29.65 29.44
N SER A 14 -22.79 -30.49 29.53
CA SER A 14 -21.39 -30.09 29.45
C SER A 14 -21.12 -29.58 28.05
N LEU A 15 -21.13 -28.24 27.94
CA LEU A 15 -20.73 -27.52 26.70
C LEU A 15 -19.22 -27.72 26.52
N PHE A 16 -18.84 -28.67 25.68
CA PHE A 16 -17.47 -28.76 25.17
C PHE A 16 -17.19 -27.49 24.32
N LEU A 17 -16.59 -26.48 24.96
CA LEU A 17 -15.92 -25.40 24.22
C LEU A 17 -14.69 -26.01 23.56
N SER A 18 -14.86 -26.50 22.35
CA SER A 18 -13.76 -26.80 21.45
C SER A 18 -13.08 -25.48 21.12
N SER A 19 -11.94 -25.23 21.75
CA SER A 19 -11.04 -24.12 21.39
C SER A 19 -10.56 -24.37 19.94
N PHE A 20 -11.25 -23.76 18.98
CA PHE A 20 -10.73 -23.67 17.63
C PHE A 20 -9.51 -22.74 17.70
N SER A 21 -8.32 -23.32 17.77
CA SER A 21 -7.09 -22.62 17.46
C SER A 21 -7.19 -22.20 16.02
N ILE A 22 -7.52 -20.94 15.77
CA ILE A 22 -7.38 -20.33 14.47
C ILE A 22 -5.86 -20.28 14.23
N TYR A 23 -5.34 -21.28 13.56
CA TYR A 23 -4.05 -21.19 12.92
C TYR A 23 -4.18 -20.03 11.94
N GLY A 24 -3.60 -18.88 12.27
CA GLY A 24 -3.41 -17.80 11.33
C GLY A 24 -2.68 -18.38 10.13
N GLN A 25 -3.43 -18.65 9.07
CA GLN A 25 -2.82 -19.05 7.82
C GLN A 25 -1.97 -17.86 7.41
N ASN A 26 -0.66 -18.08 7.27
CA ASN A 26 0.20 -17.14 6.57
C ASN A 26 -0.42 -16.97 5.19
N LEU A 27 -1.26 -15.94 5.05
CA LEU A 27 -1.75 -15.55 3.74
C LEU A 27 -0.50 -15.27 2.92
N PRO A 28 -0.35 -15.86 1.72
CA PRO A 28 0.75 -15.50 0.84
C PRO A 28 0.76 -13.98 0.75
N SER A 29 1.89 -13.34 1.08
CA SER A 29 2.01 -11.91 0.91
C SER A 29 1.69 -11.62 -0.55
N LEU A 30 0.77 -10.69 -0.82
CA LEU A 30 0.35 -10.34 -2.18
C LEU A 30 1.53 -9.88 -3.07
N GLY A 31 2.73 -9.71 -2.48
CA GLY A 31 3.98 -9.36 -3.14
C GLY A 31 4.89 -10.55 -3.50
N ASP A 32 4.60 -11.79 -3.02
CA ASP A 32 5.49 -12.95 -3.22
C ASP A 32 5.41 -13.59 -4.61
N ARG A 33 4.49 -13.19 -5.45
CA ARG A 33 4.59 -13.48 -6.87
C ARG A 33 5.60 -12.51 -7.47
N ILE A 34 6.86 -12.87 -7.35
CA ILE A 34 7.94 -12.27 -8.14
C ILE A 34 7.47 -12.35 -9.60
N SER A 35 7.26 -11.18 -10.23
CA SER A 35 7.10 -11.14 -11.68
C SER A 35 8.31 -11.86 -12.27
N GLY A 36 8.07 -12.96 -12.98
CA GLY A 36 9.16 -13.70 -13.64
C GLY A 36 9.77 -12.91 -14.78
N THR A 37 9.05 -11.93 -15.29
CA THR A 37 9.40 -11.17 -16.50
C THR A 37 10.18 -9.90 -16.21
N VAL A 38 9.88 -9.18 -15.12
CA VAL A 38 10.53 -7.89 -14.79
C VAL A 38 11.16 -7.94 -13.41
N SER A 39 12.49 -7.81 -13.34
CA SER A 39 13.25 -7.73 -12.09
C SER A 39 13.13 -6.35 -11.44
N LEU A 40 13.38 -6.26 -10.12
CA LEU A 40 13.41 -4.97 -9.39
C LEU A 40 14.43 -3.98 -9.98
N GLY A 41 15.57 -4.48 -10.49
CA GLY A 41 16.57 -3.65 -11.17
C GLY A 41 16.08 -3.08 -12.49
N GLN A 42 15.32 -3.86 -13.26
CA GLN A 42 14.71 -3.38 -14.50
C GLN A 42 13.62 -2.36 -14.20
N GLU A 43 12.74 -2.62 -13.23
CA GLU A 43 11.73 -1.64 -12.79
C GLU A 43 12.37 -0.32 -12.36
N PHE A 44 13.46 -0.39 -11.57
CA PHE A 44 14.19 0.82 -11.16
C PHE A 44 14.71 1.62 -12.35
N ASN A 45 15.37 0.96 -13.31
CA ASN A 45 15.90 1.63 -14.49
C ASN A 45 14.78 2.26 -15.34
N MET A 46 13.67 1.55 -15.52
CA MET A 46 12.50 2.09 -16.22
C MET A 46 11.92 3.30 -15.48
N GLY A 47 11.83 3.23 -14.16
CA GLY A 47 11.38 4.35 -13.32
C GLY A 47 12.26 5.57 -13.46
N GLN A 48 13.60 5.42 -13.47
CA GLN A 48 14.51 6.55 -13.66
C GLN A 48 14.36 7.20 -15.04
N GLN A 49 14.13 6.41 -16.09
CA GLN A 49 13.84 6.94 -17.42
C GLN A 49 12.51 7.70 -17.45
N PHE A 50 11.48 7.13 -16.84
CA PHE A 50 10.17 7.77 -16.70
C PHE A 50 10.28 9.09 -15.93
N LEU A 51 10.96 9.11 -14.78
CA LEU A 51 11.18 10.32 -13.99
C LEU A 51 11.91 11.39 -14.78
N ALA A 52 12.94 11.02 -15.53
CA ALA A 52 13.65 11.94 -16.41
C ALA A 52 12.73 12.50 -17.50
N GLN A 53 11.80 11.71 -18.03
CA GLN A 53 10.80 12.17 -18.99
C GLN A 53 9.81 13.15 -18.35
N VAL A 54 9.26 12.83 -17.17
CA VAL A 54 8.36 13.73 -16.43
C VAL A 54 9.02 15.08 -16.18
N ARG A 55 10.26 15.10 -15.71
CA ARG A 55 11.02 16.34 -15.47
C ARG A 55 11.28 17.19 -16.73
N ARG A 56 11.24 16.58 -17.91
CA ARG A 56 11.38 17.30 -19.19
C ARG A 56 10.05 17.81 -19.73
N SER A 57 8.95 17.09 -19.47
CA SER A 57 7.66 17.33 -20.12
C SER A 57 6.62 18.03 -19.24
N ALA A 58 6.80 18.01 -17.94
CA ALA A 58 5.89 18.64 -16.97
C ALA A 58 6.59 19.76 -16.19
N PRO A 59 5.88 20.84 -15.84
CA PRO A 59 6.39 21.84 -14.91
C PRO A 59 6.58 21.21 -13.54
N THR A 60 7.80 21.24 -13.00
CA THR A 60 8.13 20.67 -11.69
C THR A 60 8.57 21.74 -10.72
N ILE A 61 8.25 21.57 -9.44
CA ILE A 61 8.63 22.50 -8.37
C ILE A 61 9.81 21.91 -7.57
N PRO A 62 11.00 22.50 -7.62
CA PRO A 62 12.15 22.09 -6.82
C PRO A 62 12.14 22.78 -5.44
N ASP A 63 11.03 22.71 -4.69
CA ASP A 63 10.91 23.26 -3.35
C ASP A 63 11.40 22.25 -2.32
N ALA A 64 12.46 22.63 -1.58
CA ALA A 64 13.08 21.74 -0.61
C ALA A 64 12.20 21.44 0.61
N LEU A 65 11.33 22.36 1.02
CA LEU A 65 10.44 22.17 2.17
C LEU A 65 9.32 21.18 1.80
N LEU A 66 8.70 21.36 0.66
CA LEU A 66 7.68 20.43 0.15
C LEU A 66 8.28 19.06 -0.11
N MET A 67 9.48 19.00 -0.69
CA MET A 67 10.16 17.73 -0.95
C MET A 67 10.48 16.99 0.35
N ASN A 68 11.06 17.65 1.35
CA ASN A 68 11.34 17.06 2.66
C ASN A 68 10.05 16.57 3.36
N TYR A 69 8.97 17.33 3.28
CA TYR A 69 7.68 16.92 3.83
C TYR A 69 7.17 15.64 3.14
N LEU A 70 7.16 15.63 1.81
CA LEU A 70 6.74 14.48 1.00
C LEU A 70 7.57 13.22 1.33
N GLU A 71 8.89 13.37 1.35
CA GLU A 71 9.81 12.28 1.68
C GLU A 71 9.57 11.73 3.08
N ASN A 72 9.48 12.61 4.09
CA ASN A 72 9.27 12.20 5.48
C ASN A 72 7.95 11.43 5.67
N VAL A 73 6.84 11.92 5.13
CA VAL A 73 5.55 11.23 5.21
C VAL A 73 5.63 9.88 4.49
N THR A 74 6.18 9.88 3.28
CA THR A 74 6.22 8.67 2.44
C THR A 74 7.12 7.60 3.04
N TYR A 75 8.34 7.93 3.50
CA TYR A 75 9.24 6.95 4.14
C TYR A 75 8.69 6.43 5.47
N LYS A 76 8.00 7.26 6.25
CA LYS A 76 7.31 6.82 7.48
C LYS A 76 6.22 5.78 7.19
N LEU A 77 5.49 5.91 6.08
CA LEU A 77 4.51 4.93 5.62
C LEU A 77 5.21 3.69 5.04
N ALA A 78 6.21 3.89 4.18
CA ALA A 78 6.97 2.81 3.55
C ALA A 78 7.62 1.88 4.58
N SER A 79 8.13 2.42 5.69
CA SER A 79 8.73 1.62 6.77
C SER A 79 7.76 0.67 7.48
N ARG A 80 6.46 0.85 7.28
CA ARG A 80 5.38 0.00 7.82
C ARG A 80 4.65 -0.80 6.73
N SER A 81 5.10 -0.69 5.50
CA SER A 81 4.57 -1.42 4.35
C SER A 81 5.37 -2.70 4.08
N GLN A 82 4.90 -3.49 3.12
CA GLN A 82 5.63 -4.66 2.61
C GLN A 82 6.54 -4.31 1.42
N LEU A 83 7.00 -3.08 1.32
CA LEU A 83 7.86 -2.61 0.24
C LEU A 83 9.19 -3.36 0.26
N GLN A 84 9.53 -4.03 -0.84
CA GLN A 84 10.78 -4.80 -0.98
C GLN A 84 11.97 -3.91 -1.36
N ASP A 85 11.74 -2.94 -2.23
CA ASP A 85 12.76 -1.98 -2.66
C ASP A 85 12.43 -0.58 -2.13
N HIS A 86 13.23 -0.10 -1.20
CA HIS A 86 13.03 1.19 -0.53
C HIS A 86 13.69 2.35 -1.29
N ARG A 87 14.19 2.13 -2.50
CA ARG A 87 14.71 3.21 -3.35
C ARG A 87 13.54 3.98 -3.95
N LEU A 88 13.05 4.96 -3.22
CA LEU A 88 12.00 5.86 -3.70
C LEU A 88 12.63 7.10 -4.34
N SER A 89 11.99 7.60 -5.38
CA SER A 89 12.35 8.87 -6.02
C SER A 89 11.10 9.71 -6.21
N PHE A 90 11.20 11.00 -5.94
CA PHE A 90 10.06 11.89 -5.85
C PHE A 90 10.09 12.98 -6.91
N VAL A 91 8.90 13.43 -7.31
CA VAL A 91 8.72 14.61 -8.15
C VAL A 91 7.44 15.35 -7.73
N ILE A 92 7.53 16.66 -7.61
CA ILE A 92 6.38 17.54 -7.38
C ILE A 92 6.07 18.24 -8.71
N ILE A 93 4.85 18.06 -9.20
CA ILE A 93 4.37 18.64 -10.44
C ILE A 93 3.55 19.89 -10.11
N ASP A 94 3.83 20.99 -10.81
CA ASP A 94 3.03 22.21 -10.72
C ASP A 94 1.72 22.03 -11.47
N SER A 95 0.71 21.55 -10.75
CA SER A 95 -0.65 21.32 -11.24
C SER A 95 -1.64 21.46 -10.10
N GLU A 96 -2.74 22.18 -10.37
CA GLU A 96 -3.82 22.38 -9.38
C GLU A 96 -4.68 21.12 -9.19
N ASP A 97 -4.53 20.11 -10.04
CA ASP A 97 -5.28 18.85 -9.93
C ASP A 97 -4.93 18.14 -8.63
N LEU A 98 -5.96 17.67 -7.92
CA LEU A 98 -5.79 16.87 -6.71
C LEU A 98 -5.39 15.45 -7.13
N ASN A 99 -4.08 15.21 -7.29
CA ASN A 99 -3.56 13.95 -7.80
C ASN A 99 -2.20 13.59 -7.20
N ALA A 100 -1.97 12.28 -7.09
CA ALA A 100 -0.67 11.66 -6.90
C ALA A 100 -0.60 10.39 -7.76
N PHE A 101 0.59 9.87 -8.00
CA PHE A 101 0.76 8.63 -8.75
C PHE A 101 2.03 7.90 -8.33
N ALA A 102 1.97 6.57 -8.45
CA ALA A 102 3.13 5.71 -8.37
C ALA A 102 3.50 5.17 -9.76
N ALA A 103 4.80 5.10 -10.04
CA ALA A 103 5.33 4.53 -11.27
C ALA A 103 6.40 3.45 -10.97
N PRO A 104 6.78 2.63 -11.96
CA PRO A 104 7.77 1.58 -11.77
C PRO A 104 9.05 2.07 -11.09
N GLY A 105 9.69 1.19 -10.33
CA GLY A 105 10.98 1.49 -9.70
C GLY A 105 10.90 2.50 -8.56
N GLY A 106 9.73 2.61 -7.90
CA GLY A 106 9.57 3.44 -6.71
C GLY A 106 9.46 4.94 -7.00
N ILE A 107 9.03 5.33 -8.19
CA ILE A 107 8.75 6.73 -8.49
C ILE A 107 7.42 7.13 -7.87
N ILE A 108 7.41 8.23 -7.14
CA ILE A 108 6.22 8.85 -6.55
C ILE A 108 6.12 10.28 -7.06
N GLY A 109 5.04 10.57 -7.78
CA GLY A 109 4.70 11.91 -8.25
C GLY A 109 3.53 12.49 -7.48
N VAL A 110 3.60 13.78 -7.14
CA VAL A 110 2.55 14.49 -6.42
C VAL A 110 2.32 15.85 -7.06
N ASN A 111 1.07 16.16 -7.35
CA ASN A 111 0.69 17.48 -7.83
C ASN A 111 0.61 18.48 -6.66
N THR A 112 0.93 19.74 -6.92
CA THR A 112 0.76 20.83 -5.94
C THR A 112 -0.67 20.93 -5.42
N GLY A 113 -1.66 20.61 -6.26
CA GLY A 113 -3.07 20.55 -5.87
C GLY A 113 -3.35 19.64 -4.67
N LEU A 114 -2.61 18.54 -4.49
CA LEU A 114 -2.77 17.68 -3.32
C LEU A 114 -2.30 18.39 -2.03
N PHE A 115 -1.16 19.10 -2.07
CA PHE A 115 -0.68 19.87 -0.92
C PHE A 115 -1.64 21.01 -0.53
N LEU A 116 -2.26 21.64 -1.52
CA LEU A 116 -3.17 22.77 -1.30
C LEU A 116 -4.54 22.34 -0.79
N ASN A 117 -5.01 21.14 -1.15
CA ASN A 117 -6.36 20.69 -0.87
C ASN A 117 -6.44 19.68 0.30
N ALA A 118 -5.37 19.00 0.65
CA ALA A 118 -5.33 18.15 1.85
C ALA A 118 -5.43 19.04 3.10
N ARG A 119 -6.51 18.91 3.85
CA ARG A 119 -6.77 19.74 5.03
C ARG A 119 -6.01 19.29 6.27
N THR A 120 -5.52 18.05 6.27
CA THR A 120 -4.78 17.44 7.36
C THR A 120 -3.67 16.55 6.83
N GLU A 121 -2.62 16.33 7.64
CA GLU A 121 -1.58 15.35 7.32
C GLU A 121 -2.16 13.95 7.10
N ALA A 122 -3.23 13.58 7.83
CA ALA A 122 -3.87 12.28 7.68
C ALA A 122 -4.53 12.12 6.29
N GLU A 123 -5.16 13.17 5.76
CA GLU A 123 -5.71 13.16 4.40
C GLU A 123 -4.60 13.00 3.36
N PHE A 124 -3.51 13.77 3.48
CA PHE A 124 -2.35 13.64 2.61
C PHE A 124 -1.72 12.25 2.71
N ALA A 125 -1.48 11.77 3.93
CA ALA A 125 -0.88 10.47 4.18
C ALA A 125 -1.72 9.30 3.66
N SER A 126 -3.06 9.43 3.64
CA SER A 126 -3.94 8.38 3.09
C SER A 126 -3.76 8.20 1.58
N VAL A 127 -3.57 9.29 0.85
CA VAL A 127 -3.25 9.24 -0.59
C VAL A 127 -1.87 8.62 -0.79
N MET A 128 -0.87 9.06 -0.02
CA MET A 128 0.49 8.51 -0.13
C MET A 128 0.56 7.02 0.24
N ALA A 129 -0.25 6.56 1.21
CA ALA A 129 -0.35 5.14 1.55
C ALA A 129 -0.93 4.32 0.40
N HIS A 130 -1.87 4.87 -0.35
CA HIS A 130 -2.42 4.26 -1.55
C HIS A 130 -1.34 4.10 -2.62
N GLU A 131 -0.54 5.13 -2.88
CA GLU A 131 0.55 5.09 -3.86
C GLU A 131 1.64 4.08 -3.46
N ILE A 132 2.01 4.03 -2.17
CA ILE A 132 2.96 3.04 -1.66
C ILE A 132 2.41 1.61 -1.83
N ALA A 133 1.10 1.40 -1.66
CA ALA A 133 0.50 0.08 -1.90
C ALA A 133 0.66 -0.36 -3.36
N HIS A 134 0.53 0.55 -4.33
CA HIS A 134 0.80 0.27 -5.75
C HIS A 134 2.25 -0.17 -5.98
N VAL A 135 3.22 0.52 -5.39
CA VAL A 135 4.64 0.16 -5.49
C VAL A 135 4.92 -1.18 -4.82
N SER A 136 4.44 -1.38 -3.58
CA SER A 136 4.72 -2.58 -2.80
C SER A 136 4.12 -3.84 -3.43
N GLN A 137 2.96 -3.72 -4.06
CA GLN A 137 2.30 -4.81 -4.78
C GLN A 137 2.84 -5.02 -6.21
N ARG A 138 3.80 -4.21 -6.65
CA ARG A 138 4.41 -4.29 -7.98
C ARG A 138 3.37 -4.35 -9.10
N HIS A 139 2.33 -3.50 -9.03
CA HIS A 139 1.21 -3.53 -9.98
C HIS A 139 1.67 -3.43 -11.43
N PHE A 140 2.70 -2.64 -11.70
CA PHE A 140 3.28 -2.52 -13.05
C PHE A 140 3.84 -3.85 -13.55
N ALA A 141 4.71 -4.50 -12.78
CA ALA A 141 5.34 -5.74 -13.18
C ALA A 141 4.31 -6.85 -13.41
N ARG A 142 3.28 -6.91 -12.56
CA ARG A 142 2.17 -7.86 -12.74
C ARG A 142 1.36 -7.57 -14.00
N GLY A 143 1.09 -6.30 -14.30
CA GLY A 143 0.42 -5.92 -15.55
C GLY A 143 1.22 -6.31 -16.80
N VAL A 144 2.56 -6.26 -16.75
CA VAL A 144 3.41 -6.76 -17.85
C VAL A 144 3.29 -8.27 -18.00
N ASP A 145 3.31 -9.03 -16.89
CA ASP A 145 3.17 -10.49 -16.93
C ASP A 145 1.80 -10.92 -17.49
N GLU A 146 0.73 -10.23 -17.07
CA GLU A 146 -0.62 -10.48 -17.57
C GLU A 146 -0.78 -10.18 -19.07
N ALA A 147 -0.09 -9.14 -19.56
CA ALA A 147 -0.12 -8.78 -20.98
C ALA A 147 0.66 -9.74 -21.88
N GLN A 148 1.55 -10.57 -21.30
CA GLN A 148 2.37 -11.54 -22.05
C GLN A 148 1.84 -12.97 -21.94
N SER A 149 0.83 -13.23 -21.12
CA SER A 149 0.20 -14.55 -20.92
C SER A 149 -1.01 -14.73 -21.86
#